data_faae9febbe77d854caec06fb7ea1f177
#
_entry.id   faae9febbe77d854caec06fb7ea1f177
#
_cell.length_a   1.000
_cell.length_b   1.000
_cell.length_c   1.000
_cell.angle_alpha   90.00
_cell.angle_beta   90.00
_cell.angle_gamma   90.00
#
_symmetry.space_group_name_H-M   'P 1'
#
loop_
_entity.id
_entity.type
_entity.pdbx_description
1 polymer ?
#
loop_
_entity_poly.entity_id
_entity_poly.type
_entity_poly.pdbx_seq_one_letter_code
_entity_poly.pdbx_strand_id
1 'polypeptide(L)' 'MKTIGLICEGVSEINIMTRIISKYLDEEPFINPIEPDTRVERGHLVQNGYGGWMQVLRHCNDETITNILEYNDYLVI' A
#
# COMPACT_ATOMS: atom_id res chain seq x y z
N MET A 1 17.22 0.72 -2.09
CA MET A 1 15.91 0.23 -1.59
C MET A 1 14.82 0.70 -2.53
N LYS A 2 13.92 -0.20 -2.88
CA LYS A 2 12.76 0.14 -3.71
C LYS A 2 11.59 0.54 -2.81
N THR A 3 10.84 1.55 -3.22
CA THR A 3 9.62 1.97 -2.55
C THR A 3 8.42 1.46 -3.33
N ILE A 4 7.55 0.72 -2.65
CA ILE A 4 6.38 0.10 -3.27
C ILE A 4 5.12 0.66 -2.61
N GLY A 5 4.30 1.33 -3.41
CA GLY A 5 2.99 1.78 -2.97
C GLY A 5 1.99 0.63 -3.00
N LEU A 6 1.18 0.49 -1.97
CA LEU A 6 0.12 -0.51 -1.91
C LEU A 6 -1.24 0.16 -1.78
N ILE A 7 -2.16 -0.28 -2.62
CA ILE A 7 -3.56 0.07 -2.53
C ILE A 7 -4.34 -1.22 -2.31
N CYS A 8 -4.89 -1.38 -1.13
CA CYS A 8 -5.57 -2.60 -0.71
C CYS A 8 -6.92 -2.27 -0.08
N GLU A 9 -7.74 -3.28 0.13
CA GLU A 9 -9.04 -3.10 0.76
C GLU A 9 -8.95 -2.90 2.27
N GLY A 10 -7.94 -3.48 2.92
CA GLY A 10 -7.78 -3.39 4.35
C GLY A 10 -6.37 -3.70 4.82
N VAL A 11 -6.13 -3.57 6.13
CA VAL A 11 -4.83 -3.78 6.75
C VAL A 11 -4.33 -5.22 6.60
N SER A 12 -5.25 -6.20 6.65
CA SER A 12 -4.88 -7.61 6.48
C SER A 12 -4.22 -7.85 5.13
N GLU A 13 -4.74 -7.25 4.08
CA GLU A 13 -4.21 -7.36 2.73
C GLU A 13 -2.85 -6.69 2.61
N ILE A 14 -2.66 -5.54 3.27
CA ILE A 14 -1.34 -4.88 3.31
C ILE A 14 -0.30 -5.82 3.93
N ASN A 15 -0.63 -6.45 5.05
CA ASN A 15 0.29 -7.36 5.73
C ASN A 15 0.63 -8.59 4.87
N ILE A 16 -0.37 -9.16 4.20
CA ILE A 16 -0.17 -10.31 3.31
C ILE A 16 0.71 -9.92 2.12
N MET A 17 0.38 -8.81 1.46
CA MET A 17 1.12 -8.34 0.29
C MET A 17 2.56 -7.97 0.65
N THR A 18 2.76 -7.36 1.81
CA THR A 18 4.11 -7.03 2.29
C THR A 18 4.96 -8.28 2.40
N ARG A 19 4.41 -9.36 2.96
CA ARG A 19 5.13 -10.64 3.07
C ARG A 19 5.45 -11.25 1.72
N ILE A 20 4.49 -11.23 0.80
CA ILE A 20 4.68 -11.79 -0.54
C ILE A 20 5.76 -11.03 -1.29
N ILE A 21 5.66 -9.71 -1.32
CA ILE A 21 6.62 -8.86 -2.03
C ILE A 21 8.02 -9.03 -1.45
N SER A 22 8.14 -9.04 -0.12
CA SER A 22 9.44 -9.18 0.53
C SER A 22 10.14 -10.50 0.21
N LYS A 23 9.37 -11.56 -0.06
CA LYS A 23 9.94 -12.85 -0.45
C LYS A 23 10.46 -12.88 -1.88
N TYR A 24 9.87 -12.07 -2.76
CA TYR A 24 10.26 -12.07 -4.18
C TYR A 24 11.40 -11.11 -4.50
N LEU A 25 11.67 -10.15 -3.63
CA LEU A 25 12.74 -9.18 -3.87
C LEU A 25 14.02 -9.61 -3.15
N ASP A 26 15.15 -9.39 -3.80
CA ASP A 26 16.47 -9.72 -3.23
C ASP A 26 16.83 -8.80 -2.07
N GLU A 27 16.28 -7.60 -2.06
CA GLU A 27 16.46 -6.65 -0.98
C GLU A 27 15.09 -6.32 -0.36
N GLU A 28 15.09 -5.93 0.91
CA GLU A 28 13.86 -5.57 1.60
C GLU A 28 13.33 -4.23 1.06
N PRO A 29 12.10 -4.18 0.57
CA PRO A 29 11.53 -2.93 0.06
C PRO A 29 10.99 -2.07 1.18
N PHE A 30 10.84 -0.77 0.91
CA PHE A 30 10.04 0.10 1.74
C PHE A 30 8.59 0.01 1.25
N ILE A 31 7.69 -0.42 2.11
CA ILE A 31 6.27 -0.54 1.78
C ILE A 31 5.56 0.73 2.22
N ASN A 32 4.93 1.39 1.26
CA ASN A 32 4.18 2.61 1.48
C ASN A 32 2.68 2.32 1.32
N PRO A 33 1.94 2.08 2.40
CA PRO A 33 0.50 1.82 2.29
C PRO A 33 -0.23 3.12 1.97
N ILE A 34 -0.85 3.16 0.79
CA ILE A 34 -1.57 4.33 0.31
C ILE A 34 -3.05 4.24 0.69
N GLU A 35 -3.63 3.06 0.51
CA GLU A 35 -5.00 2.76 0.90
C GLU A 35 -5.05 1.36 1.49
N PRO A 36 -5.69 1.14 2.63
CA PRO A 36 -6.33 2.15 3.47
C PRO A 36 -5.31 3.04 4.18
N ASP A 37 -5.78 4.22 4.62
CA ASP A 37 -4.98 5.09 5.48
C ASP A 37 -4.72 4.37 6.81
N THR A 38 -3.48 4.39 7.24
CA THR A 38 -3.06 3.61 8.41
C THR A 38 -2.26 4.45 9.40
N ARG A 39 -2.24 3.98 10.64
CA ARG A 39 -1.37 4.51 11.67
C ARG A 39 -0.74 3.35 12.42
N VAL A 40 0.35 3.62 13.12
CA VAL A 40 0.97 2.62 14.00
C VAL A 40 0.46 2.84 15.43
N GLU A 41 -0.06 1.78 16.03
CA GLU A 41 -0.53 1.81 17.39
C GLU A 41 -0.02 0.56 18.11
N ARG A 42 0.76 0.76 19.18
CA ARG A 42 1.38 -0.33 19.95
C ARG A 42 2.19 -1.31 19.09
N GLY A 43 2.86 -0.79 18.05
CA GLY A 43 3.64 -1.62 17.13
C GLY A 43 2.85 -2.33 16.04
N HIS A 44 1.55 -2.07 15.95
CA HIS A 44 0.68 -2.68 14.94
C HIS A 44 0.12 -1.64 13.99
N LEU A 45 -0.05 -2.03 12.73
CA LEU A 45 -0.78 -1.21 11.77
C LEU A 45 -2.27 -1.25 12.09
N VAL A 46 -2.86 -0.06 12.19
CA VAL A 46 -4.30 0.11 12.44
C VAL A 46 -4.87 0.99 11.33
N GLN A 47 -6.04 0.61 10.84
CA GLN A 47 -6.71 1.34 9.79
C GLN A 47 -7.37 2.61 10.34
N ASN A 48 -7.14 3.73 9.65
CA ASN A 48 -7.84 4.98 9.91
C ASN A 48 -9.06 5.08 8.98
N GLY A 49 -10.25 5.16 9.55
CA GLY A 49 -11.47 5.32 8.76
C GLY A 49 -11.88 4.06 8.01
N TYR A 50 -12.53 4.25 6.87
CA TYR A 50 -13.10 3.16 6.09
C TYR A 50 -12.16 2.71 4.97
N GLY A 51 -12.07 1.39 4.77
CA GLY A 51 -11.41 0.81 3.62
C GLY A 51 -12.43 0.21 2.66
N GLY A 52 -12.01 -0.82 1.92
CA GLY A 52 -12.86 -1.59 1.03
C GLY A 52 -12.66 -1.23 -0.44
N TRP A 53 -13.31 -1.98 -1.31
CA TRP A 53 -13.10 -1.89 -2.75
C TRP A 53 -13.49 -0.53 -3.34
N MET A 54 -14.45 0.17 -2.75
CA MET A 54 -14.81 1.52 -3.20
C MET A 54 -13.67 2.49 -3.03
N GLN A 55 -12.93 2.39 -1.93
CA GLN A 55 -11.76 3.24 -1.70
C GLN A 55 -10.63 2.87 -2.67
N VAL A 56 -10.46 1.58 -2.95
CA VAL A 56 -9.49 1.13 -3.96
C VAL A 56 -9.83 1.73 -5.32
N LEU A 57 -11.08 1.68 -5.74
CA LEU A 57 -11.51 2.23 -7.03
C LEU A 57 -11.27 3.74 -7.15
N ARG A 58 -11.39 4.48 -6.06
CA ARG A 58 -11.13 5.93 -6.07
C ARG A 58 -9.71 6.28 -6.45
N HIS A 59 -8.75 5.37 -6.20
CA HIS A 59 -7.36 5.58 -6.56
C HIS A 59 -7.02 5.11 -7.97
N CYS A 60 -7.93 4.37 -8.63
CA CYS A 60 -7.68 3.80 -9.95
C CYS A 60 -8.04 4.77 -11.07
N ASN A 61 -7.35 5.90 -11.13
CA ASN A 61 -7.46 6.85 -12.24
C ASN A 61 -6.07 7.36 -12.60
N ASP A 62 -5.94 7.84 -13.83
CA ASP A 62 -4.63 8.20 -14.39
C ASP A 62 -3.90 9.27 -13.58
N GLU A 63 -4.60 10.29 -13.13
CA GLU A 63 -4.00 11.38 -12.35
C GLU A 63 -3.46 10.89 -11.01
N THR A 64 -4.26 10.14 -10.28
CA THR A 64 -3.86 9.60 -8.98
C THR A 64 -2.70 8.63 -9.12
N ILE A 65 -2.77 7.72 -10.09
CA ILE A 65 -1.71 6.73 -10.33
C ILE A 65 -0.41 7.42 -10.71
N THR A 66 -0.47 8.43 -11.57
CA THR A 66 0.71 9.20 -11.97
C THR A 66 1.34 9.88 -10.76
N ASN A 67 0.54 10.50 -9.91
CA ASN A 67 1.04 11.15 -8.69
C ASN A 67 1.69 10.15 -7.73
N ILE A 68 1.11 8.98 -7.55
CA ILE A 68 1.66 7.93 -6.70
C ILE A 68 3.02 7.47 -7.22
N LEU A 69 3.14 7.27 -8.53
CA LEU A 69 4.37 6.80 -9.15
C LEU A 69 5.51 7.84 -9.14
N GLU A 70 5.21 9.09 -8.87
CA GLU A 70 6.25 10.10 -8.65
C GLU A 70 7.03 9.86 -7.36
N TYR A 71 6.42 9.22 -6.36
CA TYR A 71 7.00 8.99 -5.04
C TYR A 71 7.32 7.52 -4.75
N ASN A 72 6.91 6.62 -5.63
CA ASN A 72 7.09 5.18 -5.44
C ASN A 72 7.68 4.58 -6.70
N ASP A 73 8.56 3.61 -6.54
CA ASP A 73 9.15 2.90 -7.68
C ASP A 73 8.12 2.01 -8.36
N TYR A 74 7.22 1.41 -7.57
CA TYR A 74 6.18 0.52 -8.06
C TYR A 74 4.87 0.79 -7.32
N LEU A 75 3.78 0.44 -7.97
CA LEU A 75 2.45 0.49 -7.37
C LEU A 75 1.80 -0.87 -7.55
N VAL A 76 1.29 -1.43 -6.45
CA VAL A 76 0.52 -2.67 -6.44
C VAL A 76 -0.88 -2.37 -5.95
N ILE A 77 -1.87 -2.82 -6.71
CA ILE A 77 -3.29 -2.62 -6.41
C ILE A 77 -3.97 -3.96 -6.19
#